data_d408e80be2213830c1d616834d49c21a
#
_entry.id   d408e80be2213830c1d616834d49c21a
#
_cell.length_a   1.000
_cell.length_b   1.000
_cell.length_c   1.000
_cell.angle_alpha   90.00
_cell.angle_beta   90.00
_cell.angle_gamma   90.00
#
_symmetry.space_group_name_H-M   'P 1'
#
loop_
_entity.id
_entity.type
_entity.pdbx_description
1 polymer ?
#
loop_
_entity_poly.entity_id
_entity_poly.type
_entity_poly.pdbx_seq_one_letter_code
_entity_poly.pdbx_strand_id
1 'polypeptide(L)'
;TSGKTLVPFRLSGNVEWGVPFPECEGLKDLTFWVWPESLWAPISFTLAYLKEQGKEDDLFRWWYDEESNVYQFIGEDNIYFYAIAQTGVFTGLQVPKGEVPDMKKVHLSHIIANRHLLYMDTKASSSSELKPPMADELLHYYTKDQLRMHFMSLGLSSKSVGFKPQVFMKKEDQIGVDMVLKDGNLI
;
A
#
# COMPACT_ATOMS: atom_id res chain seq x y z
N THR A 1 22.67 6.88 -3.52
CA THR A 1 24.09 7.28 -3.38
C THR A 1 24.59 6.78 -2.05
N SER A 2 25.65 5.96 -2.06
CA SER A 2 26.29 5.44 -0.85
C SER A 2 26.66 6.60 0.09
N GLY A 3 26.33 6.46 1.38
CA GLY A 3 26.64 7.47 2.41
C GLY A 3 25.62 8.60 2.58
N LYS A 4 24.51 8.62 1.84
CA LYS A 4 23.42 9.55 2.13
C LYS A 4 22.50 8.94 3.19
N THR A 5 22.19 9.74 4.21
CA THR A 5 21.18 9.42 5.21
C THR A 5 19.82 9.24 4.56
N LEU A 6 18.93 8.52 5.24
CA LEU A 6 17.51 8.43 4.86
C LEU A 6 16.92 9.83 4.68
N VAL A 7 16.02 9.97 3.72
CA VAL A 7 15.28 11.21 3.52
C VAL A 7 14.51 11.54 4.79
N PRO A 8 14.50 12.79 5.27
CA PRO A 8 13.71 13.18 6.43
C PRO A 8 12.23 12.80 6.23
N PHE A 9 11.63 12.19 7.25
CA PHE A 9 10.23 11.86 7.21
C PHE A 9 9.39 13.09 7.54
N ARG A 10 8.64 13.57 6.56
CA ARG A 10 7.79 14.74 6.72
C ARG A 10 6.55 14.40 7.54
N LEU A 11 6.26 15.18 8.58
CA LEU A 11 5.09 15.00 9.44
C LEU A 11 3.97 16.00 9.17
N SER A 12 4.31 17.21 8.72
CA SER A 12 3.37 18.31 8.56
C SER A 12 3.46 18.97 7.19
N GLY A 13 2.40 19.66 6.83
CA GLY A 13 2.30 20.48 5.63
C GLY A 13 1.59 21.80 5.91
N ASN A 14 1.74 22.73 4.99
CA ASN A 14 1.10 24.07 5.02
C ASN A 14 -0.10 24.12 4.06
N VAL A 15 -0.94 23.10 4.08
CA VAL A 15 -2.17 23.08 3.29
C VAL A 15 -3.34 23.60 4.11
N GLU A 16 -4.27 24.30 3.46
CA GLU A 16 -5.42 24.92 4.13
C GLU A 16 -6.45 23.93 4.64
N TRP A 17 -6.49 22.73 4.06
CA TRP A 17 -7.42 21.67 4.44
C TRP A 17 -6.69 20.46 5.01
N GLY A 18 -7.29 19.77 5.95
CA GLY A 18 -6.73 18.59 6.60
C GLY A 18 -6.89 18.63 8.10
N VAL A 19 -6.29 17.67 8.79
CA VAL A 19 -6.28 17.61 10.25
C VAL A 19 -5.25 18.62 10.77
N PRO A 20 -5.66 19.62 11.57
CA PRO A 20 -4.72 20.61 12.09
C PRO A 20 -3.73 19.96 13.05
N PHE A 21 -2.50 20.46 13.02
CA PHE A 21 -1.50 20.12 14.02
C PHE A 21 -1.90 20.72 15.39
N PRO A 22 -1.59 20.04 16.52
CA PRO A 22 -1.76 20.63 17.83
C PRO A 22 -1.04 21.97 17.93
N GLU A 23 -1.65 22.93 18.66
CA GLU A 23 -1.05 24.22 18.89
C GLU A 23 0.20 24.08 19.75
N CYS A 24 1.36 24.18 19.13
CA CYS A 24 2.66 24.22 19.80
C CYS A 24 3.59 25.17 19.04
N GLU A 25 4.61 25.65 19.75
CA GLU A 25 5.55 26.60 19.19
C GLU A 25 6.19 26.08 17.90
N GLY A 26 6.13 26.88 16.85
CA GLY A 26 6.69 26.53 15.53
C GLY A 26 5.82 25.63 14.64
N LEU A 27 4.66 25.17 15.09
CA LEU A 27 3.73 24.30 14.32
C LEU A 27 2.38 24.96 14.05
N LYS A 28 2.23 26.24 14.34
CA LYS A 28 1.01 26.97 14.10
C LYS A 28 0.66 26.98 12.62
N ASP A 29 -0.62 26.84 12.33
CA ASP A 29 -1.17 26.83 10.95
C ASP A 29 -0.66 25.70 10.06
N LEU A 30 -0.11 24.62 10.66
CA LEU A 30 0.26 23.41 9.96
C LEU A 30 -0.83 22.34 10.08
N THR A 31 -0.90 21.48 9.07
CA THR A 31 -1.76 20.30 9.04
C THR A 31 -0.91 19.02 9.00
N PHE A 32 -1.46 17.92 9.47
CA PHE A 32 -0.82 16.62 9.33
C PHE A 32 -0.65 16.27 7.85
N TRP A 33 0.50 15.76 7.50
CA TRP A 33 0.71 15.20 6.18
C TRP A 33 0.14 13.79 6.11
N VAL A 34 -0.50 13.45 4.99
CA VAL A 34 -1.23 12.19 4.82
C VAL A 34 -0.40 10.92 5.05
N TRP A 35 0.89 10.94 4.78
CA TRP A 35 1.73 9.74 4.92
C TRP A 35 1.93 9.28 6.37
N PRO A 36 2.25 10.13 7.36
CA PRO A 36 2.23 9.73 8.76
C PRO A 36 0.89 9.19 9.21
N GLU A 37 -0.20 9.81 8.76
CA GLU A 37 -1.56 9.38 9.08
C GLU A 37 -1.86 7.99 8.50
N SER A 38 -1.46 7.73 7.24
CA SER A 38 -1.67 6.45 6.58
C SER A 38 -0.96 5.28 7.26
N LEU A 39 0.12 5.52 8.01
CA LEU A 39 0.82 4.47 8.75
C LEU A 39 -0.02 3.86 9.89
N TRP A 40 -0.97 4.63 10.41
CA TRP A 40 -1.93 4.19 11.44
C TRP A 40 -3.20 3.59 10.87
N ALA A 41 -3.47 3.82 9.60
CA ALA A 41 -4.70 3.40 8.95
C ALA A 41 -5.04 1.91 9.17
N PRO A 42 -4.11 0.94 9.12
CA PRO A 42 -4.42 -0.46 9.37
C PRO A 42 -4.98 -0.71 10.77
N ILE A 43 -4.41 -0.05 11.80
CA ILE A 43 -4.91 -0.15 13.18
C ILE A 43 -6.28 0.52 13.30
N SER A 44 -6.43 1.71 12.71
CA SER A 44 -7.70 2.45 12.73
C SER A 44 -8.83 1.69 12.04
N PHE A 45 -8.56 1.04 10.91
CA PHE A 45 -9.54 0.22 10.20
C PHE A 45 -9.94 -1.02 11.00
N THR A 46 -8.97 -1.66 11.67
CA THR A 46 -9.27 -2.78 12.58
C THR A 46 -10.17 -2.31 13.72
N LEU A 47 -9.86 -1.17 14.33
CA LEU A 47 -10.68 -0.61 15.40
C LEU A 47 -12.09 -0.26 14.91
N ALA A 48 -12.22 0.38 13.76
CA ALA A 48 -13.52 0.71 13.17
C ALA A 48 -14.37 -0.54 12.94
N TYR A 49 -13.79 -1.58 12.35
CA TYR A 49 -14.45 -2.86 12.17
C TYR A 49 -14.90 -3.49 13.49
N LEU A 50 -14.03 -3.51 14.49
CA LEU A 50 -14.35 -4.07 15.80
C LEU A 50 -15.46 -3.29 16.51
N LYS A 51 -15.49 -1.97 16.37
CA LYS A 51 -16.58 -1.12 16.88
C LYS A 51 -17.93 -1.48 16.27
N GLU A 52 -17.98 -1.71 14.98
CA GLU A 52 -19.21 -2.18 14.30
C GLU A 52 -19.71 -3.54 14.84
N GLN A 53 -18.77 -4.34 15.35
CA GLN A 53 -19.10 -5.65 15.95
C GLN A 53 -19.33 -5.58 17.48
N GLY A 54 -19.18 -4.41 18.12
CA GLY A 54 -19.23 -4.26 19.58
C GLY A 54 -18.10 -5.00 20.31
N LYS A 55 -16.91 -5.04 19.72
CA LYS A 55 -15.74 -5.80 20.18
C LYS A 55 -14.47 -4.96 20.22
N GLU A 56 -14.56 -3.69 20.55
CA GLU A 56 -13.43 -2.75 20.57
C GLU A 56 -12.27 -3.25 21.45
N ASP A 57 -12.59 -3.93 22.55
CA ASP A 57 -11.62 -4.48 23.49
C ASP A 57 -10.74 -5.58 22.85
N ASP A 58 -11.19 -6.18 21.77
CA ASP A 58 -10.42 -7.18 21.04
C ASP A 58 -9.28 -6.58 20.20
N LEU A 59 -9.17 -5.26 20.07
CA LEU A 59 -8.10 -4.61 19.28
C LEU A 59 -6.71 -5.10 19.69
N PHE A 60 -6.54 -5.33 21.01
CA PHE A 60 -5.28 -5.82 21.55
C PHE A 60 -4.85 -7.16 20.97
N ARG A 61 -5.80 -8.07 20.76
CA ARG A 61 -5.55 -9.39 20.16
C ARG A 61 -5.07 -9.32 18.71
N TRP A 62 -5.45 -8.29 17.99
CA TRP A 62 -5.09 -8.14 16.58
C TRP A 62 -3.70 -7.54 16.38
N TRP A 63 -3.28 -6.64 17.27
CA TRP A 63 -2.09 -5.83 17.05
C TRP A 63 -1.00 -6.00 18.11
N TYR A 64 -1.31 -6.61 19.26
CA TYR A 64 -0.39 -6.69 20.40
C TYR A 64 -0.21 -8.10 20.95
N ASP A 65 -1.01 -9.07 20.52
CA ASP A 65 -0.90 -10.46 20.97
C ASP A 65 0.27 -11.16 20.27
N GLU A 66 1.05 -11.94 21.00
CA GLU A 66 2.22 -12.66 20.46
C GLU A 66 1.86 -13.66 19.37
N GLU A 67 0.61 -14.15 19.33
CA GLU A 67 0.13 -15.07 18.30
C GLU A 67 -0.40 -14.34 17.05
N SER A 68 -0.56 -13.01 17.09
CA SER A 68 -1.04 -12.25 15.94
C SER A 68 0.05 -12.07 14.88
N ASN A 69 -0.35 -12.14 13.62
CA ASN A 69 0.54 -11.91 12.50
C ASN A 69 -0.07 -10.88 11.55
N VAL A 70 0.63 -9.79 11.31
CA VAL A 70 0.20 -8.74 10.39
C VAL A 70 1.01 -8.82 9.10
N TYR A 71 0.32 -8.98 7.97
CA TYR A 71 0.93 -9.00 6.64
C TYR A 71 0.46 -7.78 5.85
N GLN A 72 1.41 -6.99 5.34
CA GLN A 72 1.13 -5.84 4.50
C GLN A 72 1.68 -6.07 3.10
N PHE A 73 0.78 -6.08 2.12
CA PHE A 73 1.12 -6.17 0.71
C PHE A 73 1.18 -4.78 0.13
N ILE A 74 2.35 -4.37 -0.35
CA ILE A 74 2.60 -3.00 -0.79
C ILE A 74 3.35 -2.96 -2.12
N GLY A 75 3.28 -1.83 -2.82
CA GLY A 75 4.18 -1.52 -3.92
C GLY A 75 5.60 -1.22 -3.41
N GLU A 76 6.61 -1.52 -4.20
CA GLU A 76 8.02 -1.30 -3.84
C GLU A 76 8.36 0.15 -3.47
N ASP A 77 7.64 1.10 -4.03
CA ASP A 77 7.77 2.54 -3.75
C ASP A 77 7.30 2.93 -2.33
N ASN A 78 6.57 2.04 -1.65
CA ASN A 78 6.08 2.24 -0.30
C ASN A 78 6.92 1.54 0.79
N ILE A 79 7.98 0.83 0.42
CA ILE A 79 8.83 0.10 1.38
C ILE A 79 9.37 1.04 2.46
N TYR A 80 9.84 2.24 2.09
CA TYR A 80 10.35 3.20 3.05
C TYR A 80 9.33 3.56 4.14
N PHE A 81 8.08 3.79 3.74
CA PHE A 81 7.03 4.19 4.67
C PHE A 81 6.63 3.06 5.61
N TYR A 82 6.40 1.86 5.09
CA TYR A 82 5.87 0.77 5.90
C TYR A 82 6.94 -0.08 6.59
N ALA A 83 8.10 -0.28 5.99
CA ALA A 83 9.16 -1.07 6.62
C ALA A 83 10.05 -0.25 7.58
N ILE A 84 10.23 1.05 7.32
CA ILE A 84 11.15 1.89 8.10
C ILE A 84 10.38 2.89 8.96
N ALA A 85 9.59 3.78 8.34
CA ALA A 85 8.93 4.87 9.05
C ALA A 85 7.84 4.34 10.01
N GLN A 86 6.98 3.41 9.57
CA GLN A 86 5.96 2.80 10.43
C GLN A 86 6.60 2.08 11.62
N THR A 87 7.62 1.26 11.36
CA THR A 87 8.37 0.58 12.41
C THR A 87 8.94 1.56 13.43
N GLY A 88 9.56 2.65 12.95
CA GLY A 88 10.12 3.69 13.82
C GLY A 88 9.05 4.39 14.66
N VAL A 89 7.91 4.75 14.05
CA VAL A 89 6.79 5.38 14.74
C VAL A 89 6.17 4.45 15.77
N PHE A 90 5.89 3.20 15.42
CA PHE A 90 5.30 2.21 16.33
C PHE A 90 6.23 1.92 17.51
N THR A 91 7.52 1.79 17.26
CA THR A 91 8.51 1.61 18.31
C THR A 91 8.60 2.83 19.24
N GLY A 92 8.68 4.02 18.67
CA GLY A 92 8.82 5.27 19.44
C GLY A 92 7.65 5.58 20.37
N LEU A 93 6.45 5.15 20.01
CA LEU A 93 5.25 5.37 20.82
C LEU A 93 5.11 4.42 22.03
N GLN A 94 5.83 3.33 22.03
CA GLN A 94 5.73 2.32 23.09
C GLN A 94 6.62 2.62 24.27
N VAL A 95 7.49 3.61 24.17
CA VAL A 95 8.58 3.83 25.11
C VAL A 95 8.41 5.17 25.82
N PRO A 96 8.36 5.19 27.15
CA PRO A 96 8.56 6.41 27.92
C PRO A 96 9.94 7.00 27.57
N LYS A 97 10.02 8.34 27.58
CA LYS A 97 11.26 9.04 27.27
C LYS A 97 12.41 8.58 28.15
N GLY A 98 13.42 7.97 27.55
CA GLY A 98 14.62 7.48 28.24
C GLY A 98 14.66 5.97 28.52
N GLU A 99 13.61 5.24 28.17
CA GLU A 99 13.60 3.77 28.29
C GLU A 99 13.89 3.08 26.96
N VAL A 100 14.40 1.85 27.03
CA VAL A 100 14.62 1.03 25.83
C VAL A 100 13.28 0.54 25.29
N PRO A 101 13.06 0.62 23.97
CA PRO A 101 11.84 0.12 23.36
C PRO A 101 11.57 -1.35 23.66
N ASP A 102 10.39 -1.65 24.18
CA ASP A 102 9.87 -3.01 24.22
C ASP A 102 9.21 -3.34 22.86
N MET A 103 9.98 -3.95 21.98
CA MET A 103 9.54 -4.31 20.64
C MET A 103 8.39 -5.32 20.60
N LYS A 104 8.05 -5.92 21.74
CA LYS A 104 6.95 -6.90 21.83
C LYS A 104 5.56 -6.26 21.97
N LYS A 105 5.49 -4.96 22.23
CA LYS A 105 4.19 -4.30 22.51
C LYS A 105 3.31 -4.12 21.28
N VAL A 106 3.91 -3.86 20.10
CA VAL A 106 3.16 -3.82 18.82
C VAL A 106 3.85 -4.74 17.84
N HIS A 107 3.09 -5.64 17.22
CA HIS A 107 3.64 -6.50 16.20
C HIS A 107 4.11 -5.69 14.98
N LEU A 108 5.34 -5.93 14.60
CA LEU A 108 5.86 -5.42 13.34
C LEU A 108 5.28 -6.26 12.21
N SER A 109 4.85 -5.58 11.16
CA SER A 109 4.23 -6.24 10.02
C SER A 109 5.25 -6.99 9.17
N HIS A 110 4.85 -8.14 8.66
CA HIS A 110 5.54 -8.78 7.55
C HIS A 110 5.25 -7.99 6.28
N ILE A 111 6.28 -7.47 5.65
CA ILE A 111 6.15 -6.66 4.44
C ILE A 111 6.38 -7.53 3.20
N ILE A 112 5.37 -7.57 2.34
CA ILE A 112 5.44 -8.24 1.04
C ILE A 112 5.34 -7.17 -0.03
N ALA A 113 6.48 -6.86 -0.65
CA ALA A 113 6.57 -5.81 -1.66
C ALA A 113 6.50 -6.40 -3.07
N ASN A 114 5.64 -5.81 -3.89
CA ASN A 114 5.53 -6.12 -5.31
C ASN A 114 6.17 -5.02 -6.15
N ARG A 115 6.76 -5.42 -7.26
CA ARG A 115 7.15 -4.52 -8.34
C ARG A 115 5.93 -3.94 -9.03
N HIS A 116 6.14 -2.95 -9.89
CA HIS A 116 5.03 -2.29 -10.57
C HIS A 116 4.41 -3.18 -11.66
N LEU A 117 3.09 -3.19 -11.65
CA LEU A 117 2.32 -3.58 -12.82
C LEU A 117 2.28 -2.38 -13.78
N LEU A 118 2.82 -2.56 -14.96
CA LEU A 118 2.86 -1.53 -15.99
C LEU A 118 1.66 -1.71 -16.93
N TYR A 119 1.04 -0.63 -17.34
CA TYR A 119 0.04 -0.69 -18.40
C TYR A 119 0.69 -0.31 -19.72
N MET A 120 0.62 -1.19 -20.72
CA MET A 120 1.27 -0.99 -22.03
C MET A 120 2.77 -0.64 -21.89
N ASP A 121 3.47 -1.34 -20.98
CA ASP A 121 4.88 -1.12 -20.62
C ASP A 121 5.21 0.24 -20.00
N THR A 122 4.21 1.04 -19.65
CA THR A 122 4.40 2.32 -18.99
C THR A 122 3.79 2.34 -17.59
N LYS A 123 4.38 3.11 -16.69
CA LYS A 123 3.80 3.30 -15.35
C LYS A 123 2.45 3.99 -15.48
N ALA A 124 1.40 3.35 -14.98
CA ALA A 124 0.08 3.95 -14.95
C ALA A 124 0.06 5.18 -14.03
N SER A 125 -0.49 6.28 -14.53
CA SER A 125 -0.66 7.51 -13.76
C SER A 125 -2.01 8.12 -14.08
N SER A 126 -2.67 8.68 -13.07
CA SER A 126 -3.93 9.41 -13.27
C SER A 126 -3.79 10.65 -14.16
N SER A 127 -2.58 11.17 -14.28
CA SER A 127 -2.25 12.33 -15.13
C SER A 127 -1.70 11.96 -16.52
N SER A 128 -1.54 10.66 -16.84
CA SER A 128 -1.08 10.23 -18.15
C SER A 128 -2.21 10.28 -19.20
N GLU A 129 -1.85 10.50 -20.46
CA GLU A 129 -2.79 10.43 -21.58
C GLU A 129 -3.35 9.01 -21.75
N LEU A 130 -2.49 8.00 -21.58
CA LEU A 130 -2.87 6.60 -21.62
C LEU A 130 -3.28 6.15 -20.21
N LYS A 131 -4.59 6.04 -19.99
CA LYS A 131 -5.14 5.54 -18.73
C LYS A 131 -5.34 4.03 -18.80
N PRO A 132 -4.97 3.28 -17.76
CA PRO A 132 -5.33 1.88 -17.69
C PRO A 132 -6.85 1.73 -17.56
N PRO A 133 -7.44 0.63 -18.08
CA PRO A 133 -8.85 0.36 -17.88
C PRO A 133 -9.16 0.20 -16.40
N MET A 134 -10.33 0.60 -16.00
CA MET A 134 -10.83 0.37 -14.65
C MET A 134 -11.14 -1.12 -14.46
N ALA A 135 -11.14 -1.58 -13.22
CA ALA A 135 -11.38 -2.99 -12.92
C ALA A 135 -12.77 -3.46 -13.39
N ASP A 136 -13.78 -2.61 -13.30
CA ASP A 136 -15.14 -2.88 -13.78
C ASP A 136 -15.19 -2.99 -15.32
N GLU A 137 -14.41 -2.19 -16.05
CA GLU A 137 -14.30 -2.32 -17.51
C GLU A 137 -13.69 -3.68 -17.91
N LEU A 138 -12.67 -4.14 -17.18
CA LEU A 138 -12.06 -5.44 -17.41
C LEU A 138 -13.05 -6.58 -17.14
N LEU A 139 -13.95 -6.43 -16.18
CA LEU A 139 -14.96 -7.45 -15.83
C LEU A 139 -16.03 -7.64 -16.90
N HIS A 140 -16.13 -6.77 -17.91
CA HIS A 140 -16.97 -7.01 -19.09
C HIS A 140 -16.39 -8.07 -20.03
N TYR A 141 -15.08 -8.31 -19.96
CA TYR A 141 -14.36 -9.22 -20.85
C TYR A 141 -13.82 -10.46 -20.14
N TYR A 142 -13.52 -10.35 -18.85
CA TYR A 142 -12.88 -11.38 -18.05
C TYR A 142 -13.65 -11.61 -16.74
N THR A 143 -13.60 -12.82 -16.22
CA THR A 143 -14.08 -13.06 -14.85
C THR A 143 -13.04 -12.55 -13.84
N LYS A 144 -13.48 -12.26 -12.62
CA LYS A 144 -12.58 -11.86 -11.52
C LYS A 144 -11.48 -12.89 -11.25
N ASP A 145 -11.79 -14.18 -11.36
CA ASP A 145 -10.82 -15.23 -11.07
C ASP A 145 -9.78 -15.37 -12.18
N GLN A 146 -10.18 -15.15 -13.43
CA GLN A 146 -9.27 -15.08 -14.57
C GLN A 146 -8.25 -13.96 -14.41
N LEU A 147 -8.71 -12.74 -14.08
CA LEU A 147 -7.82 -11.60 -13.85
C LEU A 147 -6.89 -11.84 -12.66
N ARG A 148 -7.42 -12.34 -11.56
CA ARG A 148 -6.61 -12.63 -10.36
C ARG A 148 -5.53 -13.67 -10.65
N MET A 149 -5.88 -14.76 -11.31
CA MET A 149 -4.92 -15.81 -11.66
C MET A 149 -3.86 -15.28 -12.62
N HIS A 150 -4.26 -14.49 -13.63
CA HIS A 150 -3.32 -13.86 -14.53
C HIS A 150 -2.33 -12.97 -13.78
N PHE A 151 -2.79 -12.03 -12.95
CA PHE A 151 -1.92 -11.15 -12.18
C PHE A 151 -0.97 -11.92 -11.24
N MET A 152 -1.44 -12.99 -10.62
CA MET A 152 -0.59 -13.84 -9.78
C MET A 152 0.50 -14.55 -10.60
N SER A 153 0.23 -14.89 -11.85
CA SER A 153 1.20 -15.58 -12.74
C SER A 153 2.31 -14.66 -13.24
N LEU A 154 2.13 -13.33 -13.18
CA LEU A 154 3.10 -12.37 -13.71
C LEU A 154 4.43 -12.29 -12.94
N GLY A 155 4.48 -12.78 -11.72
CA GLY A 155 5.71 -12.82 -10.93
C GLY A 155 6.21 -11.44 -10.50
N LEU A 156 5.32 -10.55 -10.10
CA LEU A 156 5.63 -9.17 -9.69
C LEU A 156 6.56 -9.06 -8.48
N SER A 157 6.83 -10.14 -7.77
CA SER A 157 7.81 -10.16 -6.68
C SER A 157 9.25 -9.95 -7.15
N SER A 158 9.56 -10.29 -8.40
CA SER A 158 10.92 -10.28 -8.94
C SER A 158 11.19 -9.15 -9.93
N LYS A 159 10.17 -8.74 -10.70
CA LYS A 159 10.30 -7.71 -11.75
C LYS A 159 9.00 -6.98 -12.00
N SER A 160 9.10 -5.76 -12.52
CA SER A 160 7.94 -5.07 -13.10
C SER A 160 7.55 -5.75 -14.41
N VAL A 161 6.25 -5.90 -14.61
CA VAL A 161 5.70 -6.59 -15.79
C VAL A 161 4.63 -5.72 -16.43
N GLY A 162 4.59 -5.70 -17.76
CA GLY A 162 3.56 -5.02 -18.53
C GLY A 162 2.27 -5.86 -18.55
N PHE A 163 1.13 -5.20 -18.38
CA PHE A 163 -0.19 -5.74 -18.64
C PHE A 163 -0.74 -5.10 -19.92
N LYS A 164 -1.00 -5.94 -20.93
CA LYS A 164 -1.42 -5.53 -22.26
C LYS A 164 -2.69 -6.29 -22.66
N PRO A 165 -3.85 -5.93 -22.08
CA PRO A 165 -5.07 -6.69 -22.35
C PRO A 165 -5.49 -6.57 -23.80
N GLN A 166 -5.58 -7.70 -24.49
CA GLN A 166 -5.82 -7.82 -25.91
C GLN A 166 -7.10 -7.08 -26.37
N VAL A 167 -8.13 -7.08 -25.55
CA VAL A 167 -9.45 -6.49 -25.87
C VAL A 167 -9.41 -4.98 -26.10
N PHE A 168 -8.36 -4.30 -25.61
CA PHE A 168 -8.18 -2.85 -25.77
C PHE A 168 -7.18 -2.48 -26.87
N MET A 169 -6.66 -3.46 -27.62
CA MET A 169 -5.68 -3.24 -28.65
C MET A 169 -6.26 -3.41 -30.05
N LYS A 170 -5.76 -2.64 -30.99
CA LYS A 170 -6.06 -2.85 -32.41
C LYS A 170 -5.49 -4.21 -32.85
N LYS A 171 -6.13 -4.85 -33.83
CA LYS A 171 -5.71 -6.16 -34.33
C LYS A 171 -4.24 -6.21 -34.77
N GLU A 172 -3.75 -5.14 -35.38
CA GLU A 172 -2.38 -4.99 -35.87
C GLU A 172 -1.34 -4.91 -34.74
N ASP A 173 -1.76 -4.46 -33.55
CA ASP A 173 -0.87 -4.23 -32.40
C ASP A 173 -0.91 -5.40 -31.38
N GLN A 174 -1.59 -6.49 -31.70
CA GLN A 174 -1.81 -7.61 -30.77
C GLN A 174 -0.63 -8.58 -30.63
N ILE A 175 0.52 -8.26 -31.20
CA ILE A 175 1.74 -9.08 -31.06
C ILE A 175 2.35 -8.82 -29.67
N GLY A 176 2.53 -9.91 -28.89
CA GLY A 176 3.14 -9.87 -27.55
C GLY A 176 2.23 -9.28 -26.47
N VAL A 177 0.91 -9.28 -26.67
CA VAL A 177 -0.07 -8.90 -25.66
C VAL A 177 -0.41 -10.02 -24.72
N ASP A 178 -0.88 -9.64 -23.53
CA ASP A 178 -1.36 -10.60 -22.54
C ASP A 178 -2.67 -11.23 -22.99
N MET A 179 -2.63 -12.51 -23.23
CA MET A 179 -3.80 -13.33 -23.48
C MET A 179 -4.27 -13.90 -22.15
N VAL A 180 -5.13 -13.18 -21.43
CA VAL A 180 -5.64 -13.64 -20.13
C VAL A 180 -6.44 -14.92 -20.30
N LEU A 181 -7.12 -15.07 -21.44
CA LEU A 181 -7.83 -16.29 -21.82
C LEU A 181 -7.91 -16.43 -23.33
N LYS A 182 -7.80 -17.64 -23.77
CA LYS A 182 -8.24 -18.08 -25.08
C LYS A 182 -9.28 -19.18 -24.90
N ASP A 183 -10.48 -18.97 -25.48
CA ASP A 183 -11.57 -19.96 -25.47
C ASP A 183 -11.92 -20.50 -24.07
N GLY A 184 -11.87 -19.61 -23.05
CA GLY A 184 -12.19 -19.98 -21.66
C GLY A 184 -11.06 -20.65 -20.88
N ASN A 185 -9.89 -20.83 -21.46
CA ASN A 185 -8.71 -21.39 -20.79
C ASN A 185 -7.64 -20.32 -20.56
N LEU A 186 -6.96 -20.41 -19.41
CA LEU A 186 -5.74 -19.67 -19.15
C LEU A 186 -4.65 -20.16 -20.12
N ILE A 187 -3.99 -19.24 -20.78
CA ILE A 187 -2.83 -19.53 -21.63
C ILE A 187 -1.57 -19.14 -20.90
#